data_71a9fc6bdb0de5ef7cee11bf20989d14
#
_entry.id   71a9fc6bdb0de5ef7cee11bf20989d14
#
_cell.length_a   1.000
_cell.length_b   1.000
_cell.length_c   1.000
_cell.angle_alpha   90.00
_cell.angle_beta   90.00
_cell.angle_gamma   90.00
#
_symmetry.space_group_name_H-M   'P 1'
#
loop_
_entity.id
_entity.type
_entity.pdbx_description
1 polymer ?
#
loop_
_entity_poly.entity_id
_entity_poly.type
_entity_poly.pdbx_seq_one_letter_code
_entity_poly.pdbx_strand_id
1 'polypeptide(L)'
;MTILSYVLAFLVAIGVLVAVHEYGHFWMARRLGIRVLRFSIGFGKSLWSRRGADGTEYALAAIPLGGYVKLLDEREGPVDPSLASEAYNRKPVWARILVLLAGPLANFLFAVVAYWVLFVAGVPALKPVLGDVAADTPAARAGLQQGDEIVGVGA
;
A
#
# COMPACT_ATOMS: atom_id res chain seq x y z
N MET A 1 10.29 -17.48 -14.22
CA MET A 1 10.35 -17.01 -12.80
C MET A 1 10.04 -18.20 -11.91
N THR A 2 10.77 -18.36 -10.79
CA THR A 2 10.59 -19.49 -9.86
C THR A 2 9.47 -19.16 -8.85
N ILE A 3 8.87 -20.18 -8.20
CA ILE A 3 7.88 -19.99 -7.12
C ILE A 3 8.45 -19.07 -6.03
N LEU A 4 9.73 -19.20 -5.71
CA LEU A 4 10.43 -18.37 -4.74
C LEU A 4 10.36 -16.87 -5.12
N SER A 5 10.58 -16.52 -6.39
CA SER A 5 10.50 -15.12 -6.81
C SER A 5 9.09 -14.53 -6.66
N TYR A 6 8.04 -15.31 -6.91
CA TYR A 6 6.66 -14.86 -6.69
C TYR A 6 6.37 -14.64 -5.20
N VAL A 7 6.81 -15.57 -4.34
CA VAL A 7 6.64 -15.44 -2.89
C VAL A 7 7.38 -14.21 -2.36
N LEU A 8 8.63 -13.99 -2.77
CA LEU A 8 9.39 -12.82 -2.36
C LEU A 8 8.75 -11.51 -2.85
N ALA A 9 8.31 -11.45 -4.11
CA ALA A 9 7.62 -10.27 -4.64
C ALA A 9 6.32 -9.97 -3.88
N PHE A 10 5.55 -11.01 -3.54
CA PHE A 10 4.33 -10.89 -2.75
C PHE A 10 4.61 -10.36 -1.33
N LEU A 11 5.64 -10.89 -0.65
CA LEU A 11 6.02 -10.42 0.68
C LEU A 11 6.49 -8.96 0.66
N VAL A 12 7.25 -8.55 -0.36
CA VAL A 12 7.67 -7.17 -0.55
C VAL A 12 6.47 -6.26 -0.79
N ALA A 13 5.55 -6.67 -1.68
CA ALA A 13 4.35 -5.88 -1.99
C ALA A 13 3.46 -5.68 -0.76
N ILE A 14 3.19 -6.74 0.00
CA ILE A 14 2.44 -6.65 1.27
C ILE A 14 3.18 -5.77 2.27
N GLY A 15 4.49 -5.95 2.43
CA GLY A 15 5.29 -5.14 3.35
C GLY A 15 5.21 -3.65 3.05
N VAL A 16 5.28 -3.26 1.76
CA VAL A 16 5.13 -1.88 1.31
C VAL A 16 3.72 -1.36 1.61
N LEU A 17 2.67 -2.13 1.24
CA LEU A 17 1.29 -1.72 1.49
C LEU A 17 0.99 -1.54 2.97
N VAL A 18 1.49 -2.43 3.82
CA VAL A 18 1.36 -2.31 5.28
C VAL A 18 2.09 -1.07 5.79
N ALA A 19 3.33 -0.85 5.35
CA ALA A 19 4.09 0.32 5.78
C ALA A 19 3.40 1.64 5.41
N VAL A 20 2.85 1.73 4.19
CA VAL A 20 2.08 2.90 3.72
C VAL A 20 0.80 3.08 4.53
N HIS A 21 0.08 1.98 4.80
CA HIS A 21 -1.14 1.98 5.59
C HIS A 21 -0.90 2.51 7.01
N GLU A 22 0.05 1.90 7.72
CA GLU A 22 0.40 2.30 9.09
C GLU A 22 0.95 3.73 9.14
N TYR A 23 1.71 4.14 8.11
CA TYR A 23 2.18 5.51 8.00
C TYR A 23 1.03 6.50 7.85
N GLY A 24 -0.04 6.14 7.13
CA GLY A 24 -1.25 6.95 7.04
C GLY A 24 -1.87 7.24 8.41
N HIS A 25 -2.08 6.22 9.23
CA HIS A 25 -2.57 6.35 10.60
C HIS A 25 -1.63 7.18 11.47
N PHE A 26 -0.35 6.88 11.42
CA PHE A 26 0.70 7.58 12.16
C PHE A 26 0.72 9.08 11.84
N TRP A 27 0.76 9.41 10.55
CA TRP A 27 0.83 10.79 10.09
C TRP A 27 -0.40 11.60 10.51
N MET A 28 -1.60 11.02 10.33
CA MET A 28 -2.86 11.68 10.71
C MET A 28 -2.98 11.87 12.22
N ALA A 29 -2.64 10.86 13.00
CA ALA A 29 -2.65 10.95 14.45
C ALA A 29 -1.77 12.12 14.95
N ARG A 30 -0.57 12.23 14.41
CA ARG A 30 0.35 13.32 14.76
C ARG A 30 -0.18 14.70 14.34
N ARG A 31 -0.77 14.80 13.14
CA ARG A 31 -1.38 16.06 12.65
C ARG A 31 -2.52 16.54 13.54
N LEU A 32 -3.24 15.62 14.16
CA LEU A 32 -4.35 15.89 15.07
C LEU A 32 -3.93 16.03 16.54
N GLY A 33 -2.63 16.06 16.82
CA GLY A 33 -2.10 16.18 18.17
C GLY A 33 -2.43 14.97 19.06
N ILE A 34 -2.46 13.77 18.46
CA ILE A 34 -2.59 12.50 19.18
C ILE A 34 -1.20 11.93 19.37
N ARG A 35 -0.88 11.55 20.60
CA ARG A 35 0.43 10.99 20.91
C ARG A 35 0.55 9.57 20.40
N VAL A 36 1.57 9.34 19.58
CA VAL A 36 1.93 8.00 19.12
C VAL A 36 2.98 7.43 20.07
N LEU A 37 2.67 6.30 20.68
CA LEU A 37 3.58 5.60 21.60
C LEU A 37 4.52 4.69 20.83
N ARG A 38 3.98 3.99 19.81
CA ARG A 38 4.77 3.06 19.00
C ARG A 38 4.24 2.98 17.57
N PHE A 39 5.17 2.94 16.64
CA PHE A 39 4.96 2.64 15.22
C PHE A 39 5.71 1.35 14.89
N SER A 40 5.01 0.30 14.51
CA SER A 40 5.63 -1.00 14.23
C SER A 40 5.24 -1.50 12.85
N ILE A 41 6.24 -1.88 12.06
CA ILE A 41 6.05 -2.68 10.85
C ILE A 41 6.31 -4.14 11.23
N GLY A 42 5.30 -4.98 11.03
CA GLY A 42 5.31 -6.37 11.47
C GLY A 42 4.74 -6.59 12.87
N PHE A 43 4.57 -7.86 13.19
CA PHE A 43 4.10 -8.35 14.50
C PHE A 43 5.14 -9.22 15.19
N GLY A 44 4.94 -9.47 16.49
CA GLY A 44 5.76 -10.36 17.29
C GLY A 44 7.02 -9.72 17.85
N LYS A 45 8.12 -10.49 17.95
CA LYS A 45 9.37 -10.01 18.53
C LYS A 45 9.98 -8.90 17.68
N SER A 46 10.32 -7.76 18.31
CA SER A 46 11.07 -6.69 17.64
C SER A 46 12.48 -7.17 17.28
N LEU A 47 12.80 -7.10 15.99
CA LEU A 47 14.15 -7.34 15.47
C LEU A 47 15.00 -6.09 15.63
N TRP A 48 14.38 -4.93 15.50
CA TRP A 48 15.00 -3.63 15.68
C TRP A 48 13.99 -2.66 16.29
N SER A 49 14.42 -1.82 17.22
CA SER A 49 13.63 -0.69 17.69
C SER A 49 14.50 0.50 18.04
N ARG A 50 13.96 1.70 17.84
CA ARG A 50 14.60 2.96 18.18
C ARG A 50 13.55 3.96 18.66
N ARG A 51 13.84 4.68 19.73
CA ARG A 51 12.99 5.78 20.20
C ARG A 51 13.40 7.07 19.50
N GLY A 52 12.43 7.73 18.86
CA GLY A 52 12.60 9.05 18.26
C GLY A 52 12.67 10.16 19.32
N ALA A 53 13.08 11.35 18.89
CA ALA A 53 13.11 12.54 19.74
C ALA A 53 11.72 12.96 20.25
N ASP A 54 10.68 12.58 19.54
CA ASP A 54 9.26 12.80 19.88
C ASP A 54 8.70 11.80 20.92
N GLY A 55 9.54 10.86 21.36
CA GLY A 55 9.18 9.80 22.30
C GLY A 55 8.51 8.59 21.67
N THR A 56 8.20 8.60 20.36
CA THR A 56 7.64 7.45 19.64
C THR A 56 8.68 6.34 19.51
N GLU A 57 8.31 5.11 19.81
CA GLU A 57 9.13 3.93 19.54
C GLU A 57 8.86 3.44 18.10
N TYR A 58 9.86 3.48 17.24
CA TYR A 58 9.83 2.89 15.90
C TYR A 58 10.39 1.49 15.96
N ALA A 59 9.64 0.51 15.45
CA ALA A 59 10.02 -0.89 15.51
C ALA A 59 9.83 -1.62 14.18
N LEU A 60 10.72 -2.58 13.95
CA LEU A 60 10.59 -3.58 12.90
C LEU A 60 10.48 -4.95 13.59
N ALA A 61 9.41 -5.68 13.32
CA ALA A 61 9.14 -6.96 13.95
C ALA A 61 9.33 -8.14 12.99
N ALA A 62 9.42 -9.34 13.55
CA ALA A 62 9.85 -10.54 12.84
C ALA A 62 8.84 -11.05 11.81
N ILE A 63 7.53 -10.78 11.99
CA ILE A 63 6.47 -11.28 11.12
C ILE A 63 5.97 -10.13 10.24
N PRO A 64 6.34 -10.08 8.94
CA PRO A 64 6.05 -8.93 8.06
C PRO A 64 4.61 -8.92 7.50
N LEU A 65 3.68 -9.59 8.16
CA LEU A 65 2.28 -9.73 7.71
C LEU A 65 1.34 -8.74 8.40
N GLY A 66 1.77 -7.47 8.53
CA GLY A 66 0.98 -6.42 9.15
C GLY A 66 1.83 -5.39 9.85
N GLY A 67 1.18 -4.57 10.66
CA GLY A 67 1.81 -3.55 11.47
C GLY A 67 0.81 -2.97 12.46
N TYR A 68 1.21 -1.98 13.24
CA TYR A 68 0.30 -1.23 14.09
C TYR A 68 0.88 0.11 14.54
N VAL A 69 -0.02 1.04 14.74
CA VAL A 69 0.27 2.33 15.38
C VAL A 69 -0.38 2.32 16.76
N LYS A 70 0.43 2.28 17.82
CA LYS A 70 -0.06 2.39 19.19
C LYS A 70 -0.23 3.85 19.57
N LEU A 71 -1.46 4.27 19.78
CA LEU A 71 -1.83 5.60 20.23
C LEU A 71 -1.95 5.66 21.75
N LEU A 72 -1.76 6.83 22.33
CA LEU A 72 -2.07 7.05 23.73
C LEU A 72 -3.58 6.98 23.93
N ASP A 73 -4.05 6.09 24.81
CA ASP A 73 -5.47 5.90 25.11
C ASP A 73 -5.65 5.53 26.59
N GLU A 74 -6.50 6.27 27.31
CA GLU A 74 -6.76 6.05 28.74
C GLU A 74 -7.45 4.71 29.03
N ARG A 75 -8.06 4.09 28.02
CA ARG A 75 -8.72 2.78 28.14
C ARG A 75 -7.71 1.64 28.23
N GLU A 76 -6.47 1.87 27.81
CA GLU A 76 -5.39 0.87 27.83
C GLU A 76 -4.52 0.95 29.10
N GLY A 77 -4.68 2.00 29.89
CA GLY A 77 -3.93 2.18 31.13
C GLY A 77 -3.91 3.62 31.65
N PRO A 78 -3.32 3.86 32.80
CA PRO A 78 -3.22 5.20 33.37
C PRO A 78 -2.38 6.12 32.47
N VAL A 79 -2.89 7.31 32.23
CA VAL A 79 -2.24 8.35 31.42
C VAL A 79 -1.83 9.51 32.35
N ASP A 80 -0.61 10.02 32.16
CA ASP A 80 -0.17 11.24 32.86
C ASP A 80 -1.17 12.37 32.57
N PRO A 81 -1.67 13.07 33.61
CA PRO A 81 -2.61 14.19 33.43
C PRO A 81 -2.11 15.27 32.47
N SER A 82 -0.80 15.50 32.40
CA SER A 82 -0.18 16.45 31.46
C SER A 82 -0.34 16.06 30.00
N LEU A 83 -0.49 14.76 29.70
CA LEU A 83 -0.63 14.20 28.35
C LEU A 83 -2.08 13.84 28.01
N ALA A 84 -3.01 14.03 28.92
CA ALA A 84 -4.40 13.64 28.74
C ALA A 84 -5.07 14.27 27.50
N SER A 85 -4.68 15.50 27.13
CA SER A 85 -5.18 16.18 25.92
C SER A 85 -4.70 15.55 24.61
N GLU A 86 -3.64 14.76 24.66
CA GLU A 86 -3.06 14.03 23.51
C GLU A 86 -3.64 12.61 23.38
N ALA A 87 -4.48 12.18 24.33
CA ALA A 87 -5.09 10.85 24.29
C ALA A 87 -6.14 10.72 23.18
N TYR A 88 -6.09 9.60 22.44
CA TYR A 88 -6.99 9.32 21.32
C TYR A 88 -8.47 9.31 21.71
N ASN A 89 -8.80 8.72 22.86
CA ASN A 89 -10.17 8.64 23.35
C ASN A 89 -10.78 10.01 23.71
N ARG A 90 -9.95 11.00 24.05
CA ARG A 90 -10.37 12.39 24.33
C ARG A 90 -10.56 13.26 23.09
N LYS A 91 -10.10 12.80 21.93
CA LYS A 91 -10.29 13.56 20.68
C LYS A 91 -11.74 13.49 20.21
N PRO A 92 -12.24 14.53 19.54
CA PRO A 92 -13.58 14.53 18.96
C PRO A 92 -13.75 13.38 17.96
N VAL A 93 -14.98 12.94 17.76
CA VAL A 93 -15.31 11.76 16.93
C VAL A 93 -14.77 11.91 15.50
N TRP A 94 -14.88 13.11 14.89
CA TRP A 94 -14.37 13.35 13.55
C TRP A 94 -12.85 13.13 13.44
N ALA A 95 -12.08 13.53 14.45
CA ALA A 95 -10.63 13.33 14.47
C ALA A 95 -10.27 11.83 14.53
N ARG A 96 -11.01 11.07 15.35
CA ARG A 96 -10.85 9.61 15.43
C ARG A 96 -11.20 8.93 14.12
N ILE A 97 -12.27 9.37 13.44
CA ILE A 97 -12.64 8.88 12.11
C ILE A 97 -11.54 9.17 11.09
N LEU A 98 -10.98 10.39 11.08
CA LEU A 98 -9.90 10.74 10.17
C LEU A 98 -8.66 9.86 10.38
N VAL A 99 -8.30 9.57 11.62
CA VAL A 99 -7.20 8.64 11.90
C VAL A 99 -7.50 7.25 11.34
N LEU A 100 -8.72 6.72 11.55
CA LEU A 100 -9.10 5.40 11.04
C LEU A 100 -9.12 5.32 9.51
N LEU A 101 -9.56 6.38 8.84
CA LEU A 101 -9.61 6.43 7.38
C LEU A 101 -8.24 6.67 6.73
N ALA A 102 -7.30 7.26 7.47
CA ALA A 102 -6.01 7.68 6.92
C ALA A 102 -5.17 6.51 6.39
N GLY A 103 -5.22 5.34 7.03
CA GLY A 103 -4.54 4.14 6.54
C GLY A 103 -5.05 3.68 5.16
N PRO A 104 -6.34 3.35 5.03
CA PRO A 104 -6.93 2.98 3.74
C PRO A 104 -6.73 4.05 2.65
N LEU A 105 -6.89 5.33 3.00
CA LEU A 105 -6.67 6.44 2.04
C LEU A 105 -5.21 6.54 1.59
N ALA A 106 -4.25 6.31 2.48
CA ALA A 106 -2.84 6.27 2.11
C ALA A 106 -2.56 5.16 1.09
N ASN A 107 -3.11 3.96 1.29
CA ASN A 107 -2.99 2.87 0.32
C ASN A 107 -3.65 3.19 -1.01
N PHE A 108 -4.82 3.83 -1.00
CA PHE A 108 -5.49 4.26 -2.22
C PHE A 108 -4.64 5.28 -3.00
N LEU A 109 -4.13 6.31 -2.32
CA LEU A 109 -3.23 7.29 -2.94
C LEU A 109 -1.95 6.64 -3.48
N PHE A 110 -1.37 5.70 -2.71
CA PHE A 110 -0.22 4.94 -3.16
C PHE A 110 -0.51 4.14 -4.43
N ALA A 111 -1.68 3.49 -4.51
CA ALA A 111 -2.09 2.74 -5.70
C ALA A 111 -2.21 3.66 -6.92
N VAL A 112 -2.83 4.85 -6.77
CA VAL A 112 -2.93 5.84 -7.85
C VAL A 112 -1.54 6.26 -8.34
N VAL A 113 -0.62 6.57 -7.42
CA VAL A 113 0.76 6.95 -7.79
C VAL A 113 1.51 5.78 -8.44
N ALA A 114 1.37 4.56 -7.91
CA ALA A 114 2.02 3.37 -8.47
C ALA A 114 1.53 3.08 -9.90
N TYR A 115 0.23 3.15 -10.15
CA TYR A 115 -0.32 3.00 -11.50
C TYR A 115 0.12 4.13 -12.43
N TRP A 116 0.14 5.38 -11.95
CA TRP A 116 0.63 6.50 -12.75
C TRP A 116 2.09 6.28 -13.16
N VAL A 117 2.97 5.89 -12.24
CA VAL A 117 4.37 5.57 -12.54
C VAL A 117 4.47 4.41 -13.55
N LEU A 118 3.66 3.36 -13.36
CA LEU A 118 3.63 2.21 -14.25
C LEU A 118 3.27 2.62 -15.70
N PHE A 119 2.24 3.44 -15.87
CA PHE A 119 1.82 3.91 -17.19
C PHE A 119 2.84 4.86 -17.83
N VAL A 120 3.48 5.73 -17.06
CA VAL A 120 4.53 6.62 -17.56
C VAL A 120 5.78 5.84 -17.96
N ALA A 121 6.14 4.81 -17.19
CA ALA A 121 7.27 3.94 -17.51
C ALA A 121 7.03 3.03 -18.72
N GLY A 122 5.77 2.89 -19.14
CA GLY A 122 5.34 2.00 -20.22
C GLY A 122 5.10 0.57 -19.73
N VAL A 123 3.91 0.06 -20.00
CA VAL A 123 3.56 -1.34 -19.75
C VAL A 123 3.79 -2.11 -21.02
N PRO A 124 4.55 -3.23 -21.02
CA PRO A 124 4.64 -4.11 -22.18
C PRO A 124 3.23 -4.59 -22.57
N ALA A 125 2.71 -4.07 -23.67
CA ALA A 125 1.44 -4.54 -24.22
C ALA A 125 1.70 -5.71 -25.17
N LEU A 126 0.78 -6.67 -25.21
CA LEU A 126 0.79 -7.69 -26.25
C LEU A 126 0.55 -6.98 -27.59
N LYS A 127 1.45 -7.20 -28.53
CA LYS A 127 1.22 -6.75 -29.90
C LYS A 127 0.04 -7.51 -30.48
N PRO A 128 -0.93 -6.84 -31.12
CA PRO A 128 -2.06 -7.50 -31.79
C PRO A 128 -1.59 -8.16 -33.11
N VAL A 129 -0.83 -9.23 -32.95
CA VAL A 129 -0.31 -10.01 -34.07
C VAL A 129 -1.29 -11.15 -34.40
N LEU A 130 -1.62 -11.31 -35.65
CA LEU A 130 -2.51 -12.38 -36.11
C LEU A 130 -1.85 -13.75 -35.90
N GLY A 131 -2.60 -14.67 -35.30
CA GLY A 131 -2.28 -16.09 -35.28
C GLY A 131 -2.57 -16.76 -36.64
N ASP A 132 -2.80 -18.08 -36.62
CA ASP A 132 -3.14 -18.81 -37.83
C ASP A 132 -4.43 -18.27 -38.46
N VAL A 133 -4.35 -17.89 -39.74
CA VAL A 133 -5.50 -17.45 -40.51
C VAL A 133 -6.03 -18.66 -41.28
N ALA A 134 -7.21 -19.14 -40.86
CA ALA A 134 -7.82 -20.30 -41.50
C ALA A 134 -8.18 -20.00 -42.97
N ALA A 135 -7.91 -20.96 -43.86
CA ALA A 135 -8.29 -20.88 -45.28
C ALA A 135 -9.82 -20.69 -45.39
N ASP A 136 -10.26 -20.06 -46.47
CA ASP A 136 -11.68 -19.78 -46.80
C ASP A 136 -12.41 -18.80 -45.87
N THR A 137 -11.72 -18.17 -44.95
CA THR A 137 -12.30 -17.10 -44.10
C THR A 137 -12.29 -15.74 -44.79
N PRO A 138 -13.14 -14.79 -44.37
CA PRO A 138 -13.07 -13.41 -44.85
C PRO A 138 -11.68 -12.77 -44.62
N ALA A 139 -10.99 -13.12 -43.53
CA ALA A 139 -9.64 -12.65 -43.24
C ALA A 139 -8.62 -13.12 -44.31
N ALA A 140 -8.66 -14.42 -44.68
CA ALA A 140 -7.80 -14.97 -45.73
C ALA A 140 -8.10 -14.32 -47.09
N ARG A 141 -9.39 -14.09 -47.38
CA ARG A 141 -9.81 -13.41 -48.62
C ARG A 141 -9.41 -11.95 -48.69
N ALA A 142 -9.28 -11.29 -47.52
CA ALA A 142 -8.76 -9.93 -47.40
C ALA A 142 -7.24 -9.85 -47.48
N GLY A 143 -6.53 -10.99 -47.60
CA GLY A 143 -5.08 -11.06 -47.71
C GLY A 143 -4.32 -10.99 -46.39
N LEU A 144 -5.02 -11.13 -45.25
CA LEU A 144 -4.38 -11.17 -43.95
C LEU A 144 -3.60 -12.48 -43.77
N GLN A 145 -2.39 -12.37 -43.20
CA GLN A 145 -1.48 -13.49 -43.00
C GLN A 145 -1.10 -13.64 -41.52
N GLN A 146 -0.69 -14.84 -41.15
CA GLN A 146 -0.11 -15.06 -39.84
C GLN A 146 1.14 -14.19 -39.65
N GLY A 147 1.20 -13.49 -38.53
CA GLY A 147 2.29 -12.57 -38.20
C GLY A 147 2.00 -11.10 -38.53
N ASP A 148 0.90 -10.79 -39.24
CA ASP A 148 0.48 -9.41 -39.44
C ASP A 148 0.13 -8.71 -38.13
N GLU A 149 0.63 -7.49 -37.95
CA GLU A 149 0.31 -6.65 -36.78
C GLU A 149 -0.85 -5.70 -37.11
N ILE A 150 -1.95 -5.79 -36.36
CA ILE A 150 -3.10 -4.88 -36.54
C ILE A 150 -2.75 -3.53 -35.92
N VAL A 151 -2.49 -2.53 -36.73
CA VAL A 151 -2.12 -1.17 -36.31
C VAL A 151 -3.31 -0.23 -36.17
N GLY A 152 -4.50 -0.60 -36.66
CA GLY A 152 -5.73 0.17 -36.54
C GLY A 152 -6.92 -0.55 -37.17
N VAL A 153 -8.11 -0.22 -36.68
CA VAL A 153 -9.39 -0.75 -37.19
C VAL A 153 -10.29 0.43 -37.56
N GLY A 154 -10.61 0.56 -38.81
CA GLY A 154 -11.45 1.63 -39.35
C GLY A 154 -10.64 2.90 -39.66
N ALA A 155 -10.92 3.51 -40.77
CA ALA A 155 -10.52 4.85 -41.15
C ALA A 155 -11.71 5.79 -40.90
#